data_8d02f7762f2869eda66490b4fea0e220
#
_entry.id   8d02f7762f2869eda66490b4fea0e220
#
_cell.length_a   1.000
_cell.length_b   1.000
_cell.length_c   1.000
_cell.angle_alpha   90.00
_cell.angle_beta   90.00
_cell.angle_gamma   90.00
#
_symmetry.space_group_name_H-M   'P 1'
#
loop_
_entity.id
_entity.type
_entity.pdbx_description
1 polymer ?
#
loop_
_entity_poly.entity_id
_entity_poly.type
_entity_poly.pdbx_seq_one_letter_code
_entity_poly.pdbx_strand_id
1 'polypeptide(L)'
;VKFGVIGAGVTGLATALELSKSGHDVTIIERDKTPMPKTHDEAFEWDRRGAPQVRHSHALLGRLHNILRDNHPEVLKSLLDTGVTEINLVDHMPETLDDQQVLDEDINLRMLAARRTTFEWVLRNTVMNNPNVEIRTGLGVTGVKKTEAAIPKVTGLYYDGGLDEDFDCIIAANGRRSNAPEWLRNVGIEVPDEIVEDTGIIYYSRFYRLPDGIELPVGDRLVAGDLGYLKYGVFWGDNGTFSITFATSDTDKTFWGIKDVELFESVVDAIPAAKEWISLGATPLTDVHSMAGLLNRKRTLKKGDEVVVDGFHMIGDALICTNPLYGRGCSTGFWQAHLLANAIRDHGTDTTAQSESFLLSVEQNILPWYQASVDSDRGSRAASDGEDDEIAIMKRSILKDGLIPATRSSAIVWRGFMKMMNLLADPSILTEPEISAEIMKVWADRGQRVPEPSLGPTREEMMDHLKITHVA
;
A
#
# COMPACT_ATOMS: atom_id res chain seq x y z
N VAL A 1 12.15 -8.86 -26.77
CA VAL A 1 10.68 -8.92 -26.62
C VAL A 1 10.19 -7.52 -26.35
N LYS A 2 9.16 -7.08 -27.07
CA LYS A 2 8.56 -5.75 -26.95
C LYS A 2 7.34 -5.79 -26.05
N PHE A 3 7.45 -5.12 -24.88
CA PHE A 3 6.36 -5.02 -23.91
C PHE A 3 5.65 -3.68 -24.00
N GLY A 4 4.31 -3.71 -23.96
CA GLY A 4 3.47 -2.53 -23.75
C GLY A 4 2.97 -2.48 -22.31
N VAL A 5 3.35 -1.43 -21.54
CA VAL A 5 2.89 -1.24 -20.17
C VAL A 5 1.92 -0.06 -20.10
N ILE A 6 0.70 -0.30 -19.65
CA ILE A 6 -0.35 0.72 -19.57
C ILE A 6 -0.35 1.33 -18.17
N GLY A 7 0.01 2.60 -18.08
CA GLY A 7 0.12 3.39 -16.84
C GLY A 7 1.55 3.58 -16.34
N ALA A 8 1.92 4.83 -16.06
CA ALA A 8 3.21 5.26 -15.53
C ALA A 8 3.14 5.62 -14.02
N GLY A 9 2.32 4.90 -13.27
CA GLY A 9 2.36 4.91 -11.80
C GLY A 9 3.45 3.98 -11.26
N VAL A 10 3.56 3.85 -9.92
CA VAL A 10 4.62 3.02 -9.29
C VAL A 10 4.67 1.61 -9.87
N THR A 11 3.54 0.94 -10.02
CA THR A 11 3.50 -0.44 -10.54
C THR A 11 4.00 -0.52 -11.99
N GLY A 12 3.58 0.40 -12.86
CA GLY A 12 4.05 0.42 -14.26
C GLY A 12 5.53 0.75 -14.39
N LEU A 13 6.03 1.70 -13.58
CA LEU A 13 7.46 2.04 -13.51
C LEU A 13 8.28 0.86 -12.98
N ALA A 14 7.81 0.19 -11.92
CA ALA A 14 8.44 -1.02 -11.38
C ALA A 14 8.51 -2.14 -12.43
N THR A 15 7.41 -2.34 -13.20
CA THR A 15 7.38 -3.33 -14.27
C THR A 15 8.42 -3.03 -15.34
N ALA A 16 8.51 -1.77 -15.78
CA ALA A 16 9.48 -1.38 -16.78
C ALA A 16 10.93 -1.56 -16.26
N LEU A 17 11.17 -1.26 -14.99
CA LEU A 17 12.45 -1.45 -14.34
C LEU A 17 12.87 -2.93 -14.32
N GLU A 18 11.96 -3.81 -13.89
CA GLU A 18 12.20 -5.26 -13.82
C GLU A 18 12.42 -5.88 -15.20
N LEU A 19 11.60 -5.54 -16.20
CA LEU A 19 11.67 -6.11 -17.55
C LEU A 19 12.90 -5.60 -18.32
N SER A 20 13.20 -4.31 -18.21
CA SER A 20 14.37 -3.74 -18.90
C SER A 20 15.70 -4.26 -18.35
N LYS A 21 15.77 -4.62 -17.07
CA LYS A 21 16.91 -5.32 -16.46
C LYS A 21 17.19 -6.66 -17.13
N SER A 22 16.17 -7.33 -17.63
CA SER A 22 16.27 -8.58 -18.40
C SER A 22 16.53 -8.36 -19.90
N GLY A 23 16.78 -7.12 -20.32
CA GLY A 23 17.11 -6.76 -21.71
C GLY A 23 15.89 -6.70 -22.66
N HIS A 24 14.70 -6.50 -22.10
CA HIS A 24 13.49 -6.33 -22.89
C HIS A 24 13.25 -4.85 -23.24
N ASP A 25 12.63 -4.61 -24.40
CA ASP A 25 12.18 -3.28 -24.80
C ASP A 25 10.80 -3.01 -24.21
N VAL A 26 10.65 -1.90 -23.49
CA VAL A 26 9.42 -1.55 -22.79
C VAL A 26 8.91 -0.19 -23.24
N THR A 27 7.67 -0.14 -23.71
CA THR A 27 6.96 1.12 -23.97
C THR A 27 5.88 1.31 -22.91
N ILE A 28 6.05 2.35 -22.07
CA ILE A 28 5.02 2.76 -21.11
C ILE A 28 4.07 3.75 -21.78
N ILE A 29 2.77 3.47 -21.71
CA ILE A 29 1.70 4.32 -22.24
C ILE A 29 0.98 4.99 -21.08
N GLU A 30 1.06 6.31 -20.98
CA GLU A 30 0.45 7.10 -19.91
C GLU A 30 -0.51 8.15 -20.50
N ARG A 31 -1.76 8.11 -20.06
CA ARG A 31 -2.78 9.08 -20.51
C ARG A 31 -2.59 10.49 -19.92
N ASP A 32 -1.97 10.57 -18.72
CA ASP A 32 -1.69 11.85 -18.08
C ASP A 32 -0.52 12.52 -18.80
N LYS A 33 -0.77 13.73 -19.30
CA LYS A 33 0.21 14.56 -20.00
C LYS A 33 0.91 15.58 -19.11
N THR A 34 0.61 15.58 -17.80
CA THR A 34 1.21 16.52 -16.86
C THR A 34 2.74 16.34 -16.88
N PRO A 35 3.50 17.41 -17.15
CA PRO A 35 4.95 17.34 -17.19
C PRO A 35 5.52 16.87 -15.86
N MET A 36 6.59 16.10 -15.92
CA MET A 36 7.32 15.72 -14.73
C MET A 36 8.04 16.94 -14.15
N PRO A 37 7.98 17.17 -12.83
CA PRO A 37 8.74 18.21 -12.16
C PRO A 37 10.25 18.05 -12.38
N LYS A 38 10.99 19.17 -12.37
CA LYS A 38 12.45 19.14 -12.59
C LYS A 38 13.21 18.61 -11.39
N THR A 39 12.69 18.83 -10.18
CA THR A 39 13.31 18.42 -8.93
C THR A 39 12.33 17.62 -8.08
N HIS A 40 12.87 16.87 -7.11
CA HIS A 40 12.03 16.14 -6.14
C HIS A 40 11.28 17.09 -5.19
N ASP A 41 11.77 18.29 -4.93
CA ASP A 41 11.06 19.30 -4.16
C ASP A 41 9.82 19.80 -4.88
N GLU A 42 9.95 20.10 -6.17
CA GLU A 42 8.82 20.46 -7.04
C GLU A 42 7.82 19.30 -7.18
N ALA A 43 8.27 18.05 -7.03
CA ALA A 43 7.42 16.86 -7.13
C ALA A 43 6.34 16.83 -6.04
N PHE A 44 6.49 17.51 -4.93
CA PHE A 44 5.44 17.60 -3.90
C PHE A 44 4.16 18.23 -4.44
N GLU A 45 4.29 19.23 -5.33
CA GLU A 45 3.17 19.90 -5.99
C GLU A 45 2.75 19.24 -7.32
N TRP A 46 3.34 18.09 -7.65
CA TRP A 46 3.05 17.42 -8.91
C TRP A 46 1.58 17.02 -9.02
N ASP A 47 0.87 17.59 -10.00
CA ASP A 47 -0.54 17.28 -10.27
C ASP A 47 -0.68 15.92 -10.97
N ARG A 48 -0.72 14.86 -10.19
CA ARG A 48 -0.94 13.48 -10.67
C ARG A 48 -2.43 13.16 -10.72
N ARG A 49 -3.13 13.65 -11.75
CA ARG A 49 -4.59 13.45 -11.93
C ARG A 49 -4.98 11.97 -12.00
N GLY A 50 -4.12 11.13 -12.56
CA GLY A 50 -4.31 9.68 -12.62
C GLY A 50 -4.08 8.95 -11.28
N ALA A 51 -3.46 9.62 -10.30
CA ALA A 51 -3.07 9.04 -9.02
C ALA A 51 -3.37 9.98 -7.84
N PRO A 52 -4.65 10.35 -7.57
CA PRO A 52 -5.00 11.33 -6.52
C PRO A 52 -4.53 10.91 -5.12
N GLN A 53 -4.27 9.63 -4.90
CA GLN A 53 -3.73 9.10 -3.66
C GLN A 53 -2.33 9.62 -3.31
N VAL A 54 -1.60 10.26 -4.23
CA VAL A 54 -0.28 10.89 -3.92
C VAL A 54 -0.36 11.99 -2.85
N ARG A 55 -1.57 12.52 -2.61
CA ARG A 55 -1.87 13.51 -1.58
C ARG A 55 -2.09 12.93 -0.19
N HIS A 56 -1.95 11.61 -0.01
CA HIS A 56 -2.14 10.92 1.25
C HIS A 56 -0.85 10.26 1.73
N SER A 57 -0.86 9.83 3.00
CA SER A 57 0.24 9.11 3.63
C SER A 57 0.53 7.78 2.93
N HIS A 58 1.78 7.43 2.83
CA HIS A 58 2.24 6.15 2.27
C HIS A 58 3.31 5.54 3.16
N ALA A 59 3.34 4.21 3.19
CA ALA A 59 4.43 3.43 3.73
C ALA A 59 5.09 2.62 2.61
N LEU A 60 6.40 2.62 2.55
CA LEU A 60 7.19 1.81 1.62
C LEU A 60 7.80 0.66 2.42
N LEU A 61 7.04 -0.44 2.48
CA LEU A 61 7.28 -1.54 3.41
C LEU A 61 8.52 -2.38 3.07
N GLY A 62 8.94 -3.21 4.01
CA GLY A 62 10.16 -4.00 3.94
C GLY A 62 10.26 -4.89 2.69
N ARG A 63 9.17 -5.43 2.18
CA ARG A 63 9.19 -6.20 0.93
C ARG A 63 9.69 -5.35 -0.25
N LEU A 64 9.20 -4.13 -0.38
CA LEU A 64 9.64 -3.21 -1.43
C LEU A 64 11.10 -2.82 -1.22
N HIS A 65 11.49 -2.47 0.01
CA HIS A 65 12.88 -2.16 0.35
C HIS A 65 13.81 -3.30 -0.07
N ASN A 66 13.48 -4.54 0.30
CA ASN A 66 14.33 -5.70 0.01
C ASN A 66 14.43 -5.99 -1.50
N ILE A 67 13.33 -5.82 -2.26
CA ILE A 67 13.39 -5.93 -3.73
C ILE A 67 14.33 -4.86 -4.30
N LEU A 68 14.26 -3.62 -3.82
CA LEU A 68 15.17 -2.57 -4.27
C LEU A 68 16.61 -2.88 -3.90
N ARG A 69 16.89 -3.25 -2.65
CA ARG A 69 18.24 -3.60 -2.19
C ARG A 69 18.86 -4.71 -3.01
N ASP A 70 18.11 -5.78 -3.27
CA ASP A 70 18.64 -7.01 -3.85
C ASP A 70 18.66 -6.97 -5.39
N ASN A 71 17.73 -6.22 -6.02
CA ASN A 71 17.57 -6.22 -7.47
C ASN A 71 17.84 -4.88 -8.14
N HIS A 72 17.68 -3.76 -7.43
CA HIS A 72 17.79 -2.41 -7.96
C HIS A 72 18.51 -1.46 -6.98
N PRO A 73 19.75 -1.81 -6.54
CA PRO A 73 20.48 -1.03 -5.54
C PRO A 73 20.78 0.41 -5.99
N GLU A 74 20.85 0.66 -7.29
CA GLU A 74 20.99 2.00 -7.86
C GLU A 74 19.75 2.87 -7.61
N VAL A 75 18.52 2.28 -7.62
CA VAL A 75 17.29 2.98 -7.30
C VAL A 75 17.23 3.29 -5.81
N LEU A 76 17.57 2.30 -4.96
CA LEU A 76 17.64 2.50 -3.51
C LEU A 76 18.63 3.62 -3.18
N LYS A 77 19.83 3.60 -3.78
CA LYS A 77 20.80 4.67 -3.60
C LYS A 77 20.27 6.04 -4.01
N SER A 78 19.60 6.12 -5.17
CA SER A 78 19.02 7.38 -5.65
C SER A 78 17.92 7.91 -4.72
N LEU A 79 17.14 7.03 -4.10
CA LEU A 79 16.16 7.41 -3.09
C LEU A 79 16.82 8.00 -1.85
N LEU A 80 17.86 7.35 -1.32
CA LEU A 80 18.61 7.82 -0.16
C LEU A 80 19.32 9.16 -0.45
N ASP A 81 19.95 9.30 -1.63
CA ASP A 81 20.57 10.55 -2.08
C ASP A 81 19.57 11.70 -2.23
N THR A 82 18.28 11.40 -2.41
CA THR A 82 17.17 12.38 -2.53
C THR A 82 16.60 12.77 -1.16
N GLY A 83 17.09 12.19 -0.05
CA GLY A 83 16.65 12.49 1.30
C GLY A 83 15.57 11.55 1.83
N VAL A 84 15.29 10.45 1.14
CA VAL A 84 14.46 9.35 1.68
C VAL A 84 15.22 8.70 2.82
N THR A 85 14.53 8.43 3.93
CA THR A 85 15.13 7.80 5.10
C THR A 85 14.89 6.30 5.10
N GLU A 86 15.95 5.52 5.29
CA GLU A 86 15.85 4.10 5.59
C GLU A 86 15.57 3.93 7.09
N ILE A 87 14.48 3.25 7.42
CA ILE A 87 14.11 2.93 8.79
C ILE A 87 14.51 1.49 9.06
N ASN A 88 15.46 1.29 9.97
CA ASN A 88 15.80 -0.02 10.51
C ASN A 88 14.87 -0.32 11.68
N LEU A 89 13.92 -1.25 11.50
CA LEU A 89 12.91 -1.56 12.51
C LEU A 89 13.52 -2.15 13.78
N VAL A 90 14.71 -2.75 13.69
CA VAL A 90 15.44 -3.27 14.87
C VAL A 90 15.80 -2.17 15.86
N ASP A 91 16.08 -0.95 15.37
CA ASP A 91 16.40 0.22 16.21
C ASP A 91 15.17 0.70 17.00
N HIS A 92 13.99 0.16 16.70
CA HIS A 92 12.71 0.43 17.35
C HIS A 92 12.16 -0.76 18.14
N MET A 93 13.03 -1.72 18.50
CA MET A 93 12.65 -2.81 19.40
C MET A 93 12.25 -2.25 20.76
N PRO A 94 11.10 -2.67 21.32
CA PRO A 94 10.75 -2.31 22.69
C PRO A 94 11.80 -2.76 23.71
N GLU A 95 12.21 -1.86 24.62
CA GLU A 95 13.15 -2.21 25.70
C GLU A 95 12.62 -3.29 26.65
N THR A 96 11.32 -3.55 26.62
CA THR A 96 10.62 -4.53 27.48
C THR A 96 10.62 -5.94 26.90
N LEU A 97 11.22 -6.16 25.72
CA LEU A 97 11.31 -7.51 25.14
C LEU A 97 12.16 -8.46 26.01
N ASP A 98 11.75 -9.70 26.04
CA ASP A 98 12.45 -10.80 26.74
C ASP A 98 13.84 -11.11 26.14
N ASP A 99 14.03 -10.82 24.85
CA ASP A 99 15.30 -10.94 24.15
C ASP A 99 15.44 -9.82 23.11
N GLN A 100 16.52 -9.03 23.20
CA GLN A 100 16.86 -7.93 22.30
C GLN A 100 18.04 -8.27 21.38
N GLN A 101 18.46 -9.54 21.32
CA GLN A 101 19.53 -9.94 20.41
C GLN A 101 19.10 -9.71 18.96
N VAL A 102 19.94 -9.00 18.20
CA VAL A 102 19.76 -8.82 16.76
C VAL A 102 20.17 -10.12 16.06
N LEU A 103 19.29 -10.62 15.20
CA LEU A 103 19.51 -11.84 14.41
C LEU A 103 19.96 -11.46 12.98
N ASP A 104 20.69 -12.37 12.32
CA ASP A 104 21.14 -12.14 10.94
C ASP A 104 19.98 -11.87 9.97
N GLU A 105 18.83 -12.49 10.16
CA GLU A 105 17.64 -12.30 9.34
C GLU A 105 16.96 -10.92 9.53
N ASP A 106 17.23 -10.25 10.65
CA ASP A 106 16.66 -8.93 10.98
C ASP A 106 17.15 -7.84 10.01
N ILE A 107 18.20 -8.09 9.21
CA ILE A 107 18.63 -7.23 8.09
C ILE A 107 17.49 -6.95 7.10
N ASN A 108 16.49 -7.82 7.04
CA ASN A 108 15.32 -7.67 6.19
C ASN A 108 14.24 -6.77 6.79
N LEU A 109 14.33 -6.44 8.09
CA LEU A 109 13.38 -5.60 8.80
C LEU A 109 13.70 -4.11 8.60
N ARG A 110 13.66 -3.66 7.35
CA ARG A 110 13.90 -2.28 6.96
C ARG A 110 12.78 -1.79 6.06
N MET A 111 12.42 -0.54 6.18
CA MET A 111 11.45 0.13 5.32
C MET A 111 11.95 1.51 4.90
N LEU A 112 11.25 2.17 3.98
CA LEU A 112 11.61 3.51 3.52
C LEU A 112 10.53 4.51 3.92
N ALA A 113 10.97 5.64 4.45
CA ALA A 113 10.16 6.80 4.75
C ALA A 113 10.29 7.82 3.62
N ALA A 114 9.24 7.96 2.82
CA ALA A 114 9.21 8.89 1.70
C ALA A 114 7.80 9.37 1.42
N ARG A 115 7.65 10.61 0.98
CA ARG A 115 6.43 11.03 0.27
C ARG A 115 6.29 10.22 -1.01
N ARG A 116 5.07 9.84 -1.33
CA ARG A 116 4.78 9.10 -2.56
C ARG A 116 5.28 9.83 -3.82
N THR A 117 5.19 11.14 -3.83
CA THR A 117 5.63 11.97 -4.95
C THR A 117 7.14 11.89 -5.17
N THR A 118 7.93 11.95 -4.09
CA THR A 118 9.40 11.79 -4.15
C THR A 118 9.78 10.39 -4.66
N PHE A 119 9.14 9.34 -4.12
CA PHE A 119 9.37 7.97 -4.56
C PHE A 119 9.07 7.78 -6.05
N GLU A 120 7.89 8.24 -6.52
CA GLU A 120 7.51 8.12 -7.93
C GLU A 120 8.41 8.95 -8.85
N TRP A 121 8.85 10.13 -8.38
CA TRP A 121 9.77 10.98 -9.14
C TRP A 121 11.13 10.29 -9.35
N VAL A 122 11.72 9.69 -8.32
CA VAL A 122 12.99 8.95 -8.43
C VAL A 122 12.83 7.75 -9.36
N LEU A 123 11.78 6.94 -9.18
CA LEU A 123 11.51 5.80 -10.06
C LEU A 123 11.40 6.24 -11.52
N ARG A 124 10.64 7.31 -11.78
CA ARG A 124 10.42 7.78 -13.13
C ARG A 124 11.69 8.29 -13.78
N ASN A 125 12.53 9.02 -13.04
CA ASN A 125 13.85 9.45 -13.52
C ASN A 125 14.75 8.26 -13.88
N THR A 126 14.78 7.24 -13.01
CA THR A 126 15.58 6.04 -13.27
C THR A 126 15.10 5.33 -14.53
N VAL A 127 13.80 5.15 -14.68
CA VAL A 127 13.19 4.48 -15.84
C VAL A 127 13.41 5.28 -17.13
N MET A 128 13.28 6.61 -17.10
CA MET A 128 13.49 7.48 -18.27
C MET A 128 14.94 7.48 -18.76
N ASN A 129 15.91 7.23 -17.88
CA ASN A 129 17.32 7.13 -18.22
C ASN A 129 17.73 5.74 -18.72
N ASN A 130 16.81 4.76 -18.73
CA ASN A 130 17.09 3.43 -19.24
C ASN A 130 16.88 3.39 -20.76
N PRO A 131 17.90 3.01 -21.55
CA PRO A 131 17.83 3.01 -23.03
C PRO A 131 16.79 2.03 -23.60
N ASN A 132 16.38 1.02 -22.84
CA ASN A 132 15.39 0.04 -23.25
C ASN A 132 13.95 0.45 -22.89
N VAL A 133 13.74 1.65 -22.31
CA VAL A 133 12.41 2.10 -21.89
C VAL A 133 12.03 3.41 -22.56
N GLU A 134 10.86 3.43 -23.18
CA GLU A 134 10.19 4.64 -23.69
C GLU A 134 8.95 4.94 -22.88
N ILE A 135 8.76 6.20 -22.46
CA ILE A 135 7.53 6.66 -21.82
C ILE A 135 6.79 7.63 -22.75
N ARG A 136 5.59 7.25 -23.19
CA ARG A 136 4.71 8.09 -24.01
C ARG A 136 3.56 8.62 -23.18
N THR A 137 3.51 9.93 -23.02
CA THR A 137 2.47 10.63 -22.22
C THR A 137 1.40 11.25 -23.09
N GLY A 138 0.20 11.46 -22.54
CA GLY A 138 -0.94 12.04 -23.25
C GLY A 138 -1.61 11.08 -24.23
N LEU A 139 -1.38 9.78 -24.08
CA LEU A 139 -1.91 8.74 -24.96
C LEU A 139 -2.82 7.79 -24.16
N GLY A 140 -4.11 7.81 -24.45
CA GLY A 140 -5.11 6.95 -23.83
C GLY A 140 -5.27 5.63 -24.58
N VAL A 141 -5.25 4.50 -23.88
CA VAL A 141 -5.61 3.20 -24.44
C VAL A 141 -7.12 3.05 -24.47
N THR A 142 -7.65 2.65 -25.60
CA THR A 142 -9.10 2.48 -25.85
C THR A 142 -9.52 1.05 -26.06
N GLY A 143 -8.59 0.12 -26.33
CA GLY A 143 -8.88 -1.29 -26.55
C GLY A 143 -7.64 -2.12 -26.87
N VAL A 144 -7.85 -3.39 -27.15
CA VAL A 144 -6.80 -4.35 -27.43
C VAL A 144 -7.06 -5.07 -28.76
N LYS A 145 -5.99 -5.53 -29.43
CA LYS A 145 -6.02 -6.46 -30.56
C LYS A 145 -5.83 -7.88 -30.06
N LYS A 146 -6.45 -8.86 -30.69
CA LYS A 146 -6.28 -10.29 -30.36
C LYS A 146 -6.13 -11.16 -31.57
N THR A 147 -5.62 -12.37 -31.35
CA THR A 147 -5.67 -13.48 -32.34
C THR A 147 -6.95 -14.27 -32.17
N GLU A 148 -7.32 -14.99 -33.23
CA GLU A 148 -8.37 -16.02 -33.19
C GLU A 148 -7.72 -17.38 -32.86
N ALA A 149 -7.80 -17.79 -31.57
CA ALA A 149 -7.26 -19.06 -31.06
C ALA A 149 -8.15 -19.58 -29.94
N ALA A 150 -7.94 -20.83 -29.50
CA ALA A 150 -8.67 -21.41 -28.36
C ALA A 150 -8.45 -20.61 -27.08
N ILE A 151 -7.19 -20.26 -26.80
CA ILE A 151 -6.83 -19.20 -25.84
C ILE A 151 -6.39 -18.02 -26.69
N PRO A 152 -7.19 -16.93 -26.77
CA PRO A 152 -6.83 -15.74 -27.55
C PRO A 152 -5.59 -15.07 -27.00
N LYS A 153 -4.67 -14.68 -27.88
CA LYS A 153 -3.50 -13.87 -27.48
C LYS A 153 -3.75 -12.41 -27.80
N VAL A 154 -3.54 -11.53 -26.82
CA VAL A 154 -3.50 -10.09 -27.07
C VAL A 154 -2.16 -9.73 -27.72
N THR A 155 -2.23 -9.00 -28.85
CA THR A 155 -1.08 -8.71 -29.70
C THR A 155 -0.84 -7.21 -29.91
N GLY A 156 -1.71 -6.34 -29.42
CA GLY A 156 -1.56 -4.91 -29.61
C GLY A 156 -2.59 -4.08 -28.85
N LEU A 157 -2.42 -2.78 -28.92
CA LEU A 157 -3.25 -1.77 -28.30
C LEU A 157 -3.87 -0.85 -29.35
N TYR A 158 -5.09 -0.39 -29.07
CA TYR A 158 -5.71 0.75 -29.74
C TYR A 158 -5.62 1.99 -28.84
N TYR A 159 -5.37 3.14 -29.46
CA TYR A 159 -5.23 4.41 -28.78
C TYR A 159 -6.29 5.43 -29.18
N ASP A 160 -6.42 6.47 -28.38
CA ASP A 160 -7.17 7.66 -28.77
C ASP A 160 -6.70 8.19 -30.12
N GLY A 161 -7.67 8.63 -30.97
CA GLY A 161 -7.36 9.13 -32.31
C GLY A 161 -7.20 8.05 -33.38
N GLY A 162 -7.49 6.78 -33.08
CA GLY A 162 -7.53 5.69 -34.05
C GLY A 162 -6.16 5.13 -34.43
N LEU A 163 -5.14 5.44 -33.69
CA LEU A 163 -3.81 4.82 -33.81
C LEU A 163 -3.79 3.44 -33.15
N ASP A 164 -2.88 2.59 -33.59
CA ASP A 164 -2.68 1.28 -32.99
C ASP A 164 -1.20 0.86 -33.06
N GLU A 165 -0.81 -0.08 -32.20
CA GLU A 165 0.56 -0.61 -32.12
C GLU A 165 0.56 -2.05 -31.64
N ASP A 166 1.47 -2.85 -32.19
CA ASP A 166 1.66 -4.24 -31.82
C ASP A 166 2.76 -4.43 -30.77
N PHE A 167 2.51 -5.38 -29.86
CA PHE A 167 3.40 -5.79 -28.79
C PHE A 167 3.43 -7.32 -28.69
N ASP A 168 4.51 -7.86 -28.18
CA ASP A 168 4.63 -9.29 -27.89
C ASP A 168 3.83 -9.67 -26.63
N CYS A 169 3.77 -8.74 -25.65
CA CYS A 169 3.02 -8.88 -24.42
C CYS A 169 2.61 -7.49 -23.88
N ILE A 170 1.43 -7.42 -23.26
CA ILE A 170 0.84 -6.21 -22.74
C ILE A 170 0.56 -6.36 -21.25
N ILE A 171 0.87 -5.33 -20.47
CA ILE A 171 0.72 -5.31 -19.02
C ILE A 171 -0.12 -4.11 -18.61
N ALA A 172 -1.32 -4.36 -18.07
CA ALA A 172 -2.19 -3.32 -17.54
C ALA A 172 -1.82 -3.03 -16.08
N ALA A 173 -1.14 -1.89 -15.87
CA ALA A 173 -0.72 -1.35 -14.59
C ALA A 173 -1.39 0.02 -14.30
N ASN A 174 -2.58 0.24 -14.87
CA ASN A 174 -3.29 1.52 -14.88
C ASN A 174 -4.23 1.71 -13.67
N GLY A 175 -3.99 0.97 -12.59
CA GLY A 175 -4.55 1.18 -11.27
C GLY A 175 -6.01 0.75 -11.10
N ARG A 176 -6.59 1.11 -9.97
CA ARG A 176 -7.91 0.63 -9.51
C ARG A 176 -9.08 0.87 -10.47
N ARG A 177 -8.98 1.89 -11.34
CA ARG A 177 -9.99 2.23 -12.35
C ARG A 177 -9.65 1.68 -13.74
N SER A 178 -8.89 0.58 -13.80
CA SER A 178 -8.52 -0.06 -15.06
C SER A 178 -9.74 -0.53 -15.83
N ASN A 179 -9.79 -0.20 -17.12
CA ASN A 179 -10.79 -0.69 -18.06
C ASN A 179 -10.32 -1.97 -18.79
N ALA A 180 -9.22 -2.58 -18.33
CA ALA A 180 -8.67 -3.79 -18.96
C ALA A 180 -9.68 -4.93 -19.10
N PRO A 181 -10.53 -5.26 -18.09
CA PRO A 181 -11.57 -6.27 -18.26
C PRO A 181 -12.57 -5.94 -19.37
N GLU A 182 -12.95 -4.66 -19.51
CA GLU A 182 -13.87 -4.20 -20.56
C GLU A 182 -13.24 -4.31 -21.95
N TRP A 183 -11.97 -3.93 -22.10
CA TRP A 183 -11.27 -4.06 -23.38
C TRP A 183 -11.22 -5.52 -23.85
N LEU A 184 -10.95 -6.46 -22.94
CA LEU A 184 -10.93 -7.89 -23.22
C LEU A 184 -12.33 -8.40 -23.59
N ARG A 185 -13.37 -8.03 -22.84
CA ARG A 185 -14.76 -8.41 -23.15
C ARG A 185 -15.23 -7.86 -24.50
N ASN A 186 -14.86 -6.64 -24.84
CA ASN A 186 -15.23 -6.01 -26.13
C ASN A 186 -14.67 -6.74 -27.35
N VAL A 187 -13.58 -7.47 -27.18
CA VAL A 187 -13.03 -8.33 -28.24
C VAL A 187 -13.46 -9.80 -28.08
N GLY A 188 -14.43 -10.09 -27.21
CA GLY A 188 -15.04 -11.43 -27.07
C GLY A 188 -14.26 -12.39 -26.15
N ILE A 189 -13.39 -11.89 -25.28
CA ILE A 189 -12.74 -12.70 -24.25
C ILE A 189 -13.60 -12.72 -22.99
N GLU A 190 -13.96 -13.90 -22.50
CA GLU A 190 -14.78 -14.09 -21.30
C GLU A 190 -13.95 -13.86 -20.02
N VAL A 191 -13.81 -12.62 -19.61
CA VAL A 191 -13.17 -12.29 -18.34
C VAL A 191 -14.17 -12.45 -17.19
N PRO A 192 -13.83 -13.17 -16.10
CA PRO A 192 -14.68 -13.27 -14.91
C PRO A 192 -15.02 -11.90 -14.32
N ASP A 193 -16.16 -11.84 -13.62
CA ASP A 193 -16.54 -10.64 -12.90
C ASP A 193 -15.59 -10.36 -11.73
N GLU A 194 -15.37 -9.08 -11.46
CA GLU A 194 -14.56 -8.66 -10.32
C GLU A 194 -15.32 -8.82 -9.01
N ILE A 195 -14.60 -9.12 -7.94
CA ILE A 195 -15.12 -9.11 -6.57
C ILE A 195 -14.79 -7.75 -5.98
N VAL A 196 -15.81 -7.08 -5.46
CA VAL A 196 -15.71 -5.74 -4.89
C VAL A 196 -16.31 -5.73 -3.49
N GLU A 197 -15.56 -5.19 -2.54
CA GLU A 197 -15.97 -5.01 -1.14
C GLU A 197 -15.71 -3.56 -0.75
N ASP A 198 -16.72 -2.90 -0.16
CA ASP A 198 -16.53 -1.56 0.38
C ASP A 198 -15.64 -1.61 1.63
N THR A 199 -14.73 -0.67 1.77
CA THR A 199 -13.89 -0.57 2.96
C THR A 199 -14.59 0.09 4.14
N GLY A 200 -15.64 0.86 3.89
CA GLY A 200 -16.45 1.56 4.91
C GLY A 200 -15.73 2.69 5.63
N ILE A 201 -14.70 3.30 5.02
CA ILE A 201 -13.92 4.34 5.69
C ILE A 201 -13.68 5.57 4.83
N ILE A 202 -13.46 6.69 5.54
CA ILE A 202 -12.97 7.96 4.97
C ILE A 202 -11.64 8.29 5.63
N TYR A 203 -10.68 8.77 4.85
CA TYR A 203 -9.42 9.32 5.36
C TYR A 203 -9.38 10.81 5.27
N TYR A 204 -8.59 11.38 6.18
CA TYR A 204 -8.18 12.77 6.24
C TYR A 204 -6.68 12.82 6.48
N SER A 205 -5.91 13.41 5.57
CA SER A 205 -4.45 13.49 5.68
C SER A 205 -3.98 14.91 5.53
N ARG A 206 -2.97 15.28 6.32
CA ARG A 206 -2.28 16.56 6.24
C ARG A 206 -0.79 16.35 6.37
N PHE A 207 0.01 17.07 5.56
CA PHE A 207 1.47 17.02 5.60
C PHE A 207 2.05 18.20 6.37
N TYR A 208 3.18 17.92 7.02
CA TYR A 208 3.92 18.86 7.86
C TYR A 208 5.42 18.75 7.58
N ARG A 209 6.18 19.75 8.01
CA ARG A 209 7.64 19.74 8.00
C ARG A 209 8.16 20.19 9.37
N LEU A 210 9.14 19.46 9.88
CA LEU A 210 9.89 19.85 11.06
C LEU A 210 10.86 20.99 10.71
N PRO A 211 11.20 21.86 11.69
CA PRO A 211 12.28 22.82 11.53
C PRO A 211 13.61 22.13 11.23
N ASP A 212 14.50 22.82 10.52
CA ASP A 212 15.83 22.31 10.21
C ASP A 212 16.59 21.97 11.50
N GLY A 213 17.27 20.84 11.51
CA GLY A 213 18.06 20.36 12.63
C GLY A 213 17.25 19.69 13.76
N ILE A 214 15.93 19.58 13.62
CA ILE A 214 15.09 18.76 14.50
C ILE A 214 15.02 17.37 13.92
N GLU A 215 15.47 16.38 14.71
CA GLU A 215 15.32 14.98 14.37
C GLU A 215 13.88 14.51 14.59
N LEU A 216 13.44 13.58 13.76
CA LEU A 216 12.13 12.94 13.94
C LEU A 216 12.11 12.22 15.28
N PRO A 217 10.98 12.24 16.02
CA PRO A 217 10.86 11.53 17.28
C PRO A 217 11.14 10.04 17.05
N VAL A 218 12.26 9.59 17.61
CA VAL A 218 12.67 8.19 17.56
C VAL A 218 12.18 7.53 18.86
N GLY A 219 11.19 6.67 18.77
CA GLY A 219 10.69 5.89 19.88
C GLY A 219 10.53 4.42 19.48
N ASP A 220 10.24 3.57 20.45
CA ASP A 220 9.93 2.17 20.30
C ASP A 220 8.58 1.91 19.56
N ARG A 221 7.95 2.99 19.05
CA ARG A 221 6.59 2.92 18.50
C ARG A 221 6.52 3.55 17.11
N LEU A 222 6.05 2.77 16.17
CA LEU A 222 5.36 3.34 15.01
C LEU A 222 4.11 4.04 15.54
N VAL A 223 3.99 5.35 15.30
CA VAL A 223 2.89 6.15 15.87
C VAL A 223 1.60 5.86 15.10
N ALA A 224 0.81 4.94 15.60
CA ALA A 224 -0.51 4.62 15.11
C ALA A 224 -1.41 4.16 16.25
N GLY A 225 -2.71 4.39 16.13
CA GLY A 225 -3.67 3.97 17.13
C GLY A 225 -5.07 3.76 16.57
N ASP A 226 -5.82 2.90 17.25
CA ASP A 226 -7.24 2.64 17.00
C ASP A 226 -8.03 2.96 18.27
N LEU A 227 -8.85 4.02 18.21
CA LEU A 227 -9.71 4.47 19.32
C LEU A 227 -11.12 3.85 19.23
N GLY A 228 -11.33 2.94 18.27
CA GLY A 228 -12.63 2.34 17.97
C GLY A 228 -13.49 3.18 17.01
N TYR A 229 -13.68 4.46 17.29
CA TYR A 229 -14.43 5.42 16.47
C TYR A 229 -13.56 6.19 15.47
N LEU A 230 -12.25 6.27 15.72
CA LEU A 230 -11.26 6.96 14.91
C LEU A 230 -9.94 6.19 14.97
N LYS A 231 -9.33 5.97 13.82
CA LYS A 231 -7.96 5.44 13.70
C LYS A 231 -7.03 6.57 13.30
N TYR A 232 -5.79 6.53 13.75
CA TYR A 232 -4.79 7.53 13.37
C TYR A 232 -3.43 6.91 13.11
N GLY A 233 -2.62 7.62 12.32
CA GLY A 233 -1.23 7.29 12.10
C GLY A 233 -0.41 8.51 11.74
N VAL A 234 0.85 8.54 12.20
CA VAL A 234 1.87 9.49 11.79
C VAL A 234 2.84 8.76 10.89
N PHE A 235 3.02 9.25 9.68
CA PHE A 235 3.83 8.63 8.66
C PHE A 235 5.03 9.51 8.34
N TRP A 236 6.21 8.97 8.50
CA TRP A 236 7.44 9.65 8.17
C TRP A 236 7.58 9.81 6.65
N GLY A 237 8.12 10.97 6.25
CA GLY A 237 8.44 11.28 4.87
C GLY A 237 9.93 11.54 4.68
N ASP A 238 10.30 11.98 3.49
CA ASP A 238 11.64 12.45 3.16
C ASP A 238 11.84 13.91 3.59
N ASN A 239 13.10 14.33 3.76
CA ASN A 239 13.49 15.72 3.97
C ASN A 239 12.75 16.41 5.14
N GLY A 240 12.68 15.76 6.29
CA GLY A 240 12.04 16.28 7.51
C GLY A 240 10.53 16.45 7.41
N THR A 241 9.90 15.88 6.38
CA THR A 241 8.44 15.88 6.25
C THR A 241 7.81 14.68 6.95
N PHE A 242 6.59 14.85 7.39
CA PHE A 242 5.73 13.77 7.85
C PHE A 242 4.27 14.08 7.54
N SER A 243 3.40 13.12 7.71
CA SER A 243 1.95 13.31 7.55
C SER A 243 1.19 12.66 8.70
N ILE A 244 0.09 13.29 9.08
CA ILE A 244 -0.88 12.74 10.02
C ILE A 244 -2.11 12.35 9.22
N THR A 245 -2.59 11.13 9.44
CA THR A 245 -3.80 10.63 8.80
C THR A 245 -4.78 10.13 9.85
N PHE A 246 -6.02 10.57 9.73
CA PHE A 246 -7.17 10.02 10.46
C PHE A 246 -8.04 9.20 9.54
N ALA A 247 -8.63 8.13 10.06
CA ALA A 247 -9.64 7.33 9.36
C ALA A 247 -10.86 7.14 10.26
N THR A 248 -12.04 7.38 9.72
CA THR A 248 -13.33 7.20 10.41
C THR A 248 -14.25 6.34 9.58
N SER A 249 -15.29 5.78 10.19
CA SER A 249 -16.35 5.13 9.43
C SER A 249 -17.01 6.14 8.47
N ASP A 250 -17.32 5.70 7.26
CA ASP A 250 -18.02 6.49 6.25
C ASP A 250 -19.52 6.70 6.60
N THR A 251 -20.04 5.93 7.54
CA THR A 251 -21.40 6.09 8.08
C THR A 251 -21.45 7.02 9.30
N ASP A 252 -20.33 7.24 10.01
CA ASP A 252 -20.25 8.14 11.15
C ASP A 252 -20.08 9.61 10.75
N LYS A 253 -21.17 10.28 10.47
CA LYS A 253 -21.19 11.69 10.07
C LYS A 253 -20.65 12.66 11.13
N THR A 254 -20.55 12.23 12.39
CA THR A 254 -20.06 13.06 13.50
C THR A 254 -18.68 13.63 13.21
N PHE A 255 -17.82 12.84 12.58
CA PHE A 255 -16.43 13.21 12.32
C PHE A 255 -16.16 13.68 10.88
N TRP A 256 -17.17 13.84 10.03
CA TRP A 256 -16.96 14.31 8.64
C TRP A 256 -16.37 15.74 8.56
N GLY A 257 -16.52 16.52 9.61
CA GLY A 257 -15.94 17.85 9.74
C GLY A 257 -14.40 17.85 9.84
N ILE A 258 -13.74 16.70 10.08
CA ILE A 258 -12.26 16.60 10.13
C ILE A 258 -11.60 17.04 8.82
N LYS A 259 -12.33 17.08 7.71
CA LYS A 259 -11.86 17.67 6.45
C LYS A 259 -11.49 19.16 6.56
N ASP A 260 -12.03 19.88 7.54
CA ASP A 260 -11.75 21.28 7.79
C ASP A 260 -10.48 21.41 8.64
N VAL A 261 -9.59 22.32 8.27
CA VAL A 261 -8.26 22.48 8.88
C VAL A 261 -8.34 22.68 10.39
N GLU A 262 -9.23 23.57 10.85
CA GLU A 262 -9.36 23.88 12.29
C GLU A 262 -9.78 22.66 13.08
N LEU A 263 -10.70 21.86 12.55
CA LEU A 263 -11.16 20.65 13.23
C LEU A 263 -10.10 19.55 13.19
N PHE A 264 -9.39 19.41 12.07
CA PHE A 264 -8.27 18.47 11.96
C PHE A 264 -7.19 18.76 13.01
N GLU A 265 -6.75 20.01 13.14
CA GLU A 265 -5.76 20.42 14.13
C GLU A 265 -6.26 20.21 15.56
N SER A 266 -7.54 20.42 15.82
CA SER A 266 -8.15 20.14 17.12
C SER A 266 -8.11 18.63 17.45
N VAL A 267 -8.32 17.75 16.46
CA VAL A 267 -8.15 16.30 16.65
C VAL A 267 -6.68 15.95 16.92
N VAL A 268 -5.74 16.57 16.19
CA VAL A 268 -4.29 16.38 16.45
C VAL A 268 -3.95 16.75 17.87
N ASP A 269 -4.45 17.90 18.38
CA ASP A 269 -4.20 18.37 19.76
C ASP A 269 -4.78 17.42 20.82
N ALA A 270 -5.86 16.74 20.52
CA ALA A 270 -6.50 15.78 21.44
C ALA A 270 -5.78 14.43 21.54
N ILE A 271 -4.93 14.06 20.56
CA ILE A 271 -4.24 12.77 20.51
C ILE A 271 -2.77 12.97 20.92
N PRO A 272 -2.36 12.50 22.12
CA PRO A 272 -1.03 12.79 22.67
C PRO A 272 0.13 12.47 21.72
N ALA A 273 0.07 11.29 21.08
CA ALA A 273 1.10 10.84 20.17
C ALA A 273 1.22 11.70 18.89
N ALA A 274 0.11 12.22 18.36
CA ALA A 274 0.13 13.14 17.22
C ALA A 274 0.56 14.56 17.62
N LYS A 275 0.09 15.03 18.79
CA LYS A 275 0.44 16.33 19.35
C LYS A 275 1.94 16.46 19.59
N GLU A 276 2.60 15.41 20.05
CA GLU A 276 4.05 15.40 20.27
C GLU A 276 4.82 15.88 19.04
N TRP A 277 4.47 15.38 17.86
CA TRP A 277 5.12 15.74 16.60
C TRP A 277 4.93 17.21 16.22
N ILE A 278 3.73 17.73 16.41
CA ILE A 278 3.44 19.15 16.16
C ILE A 278 4.17 20.06 17.17
N SER A 279 4.29 19.61 18.41
CA SER A 279 4.95 20.36 19.49
C SER A 279 6.45 20.59 19.25
N LEU A 280 7.07 19.86 18.33
CA LEU A 280 8.45 20.09 17.88
C LEU A 280 8.61 21.32 16.97
N GLY A 281 7.56 22.11 16.77
CA GLY A 281 7.56 23.30 15.93
C GLY A 281 7.26 23.01 14.45
N ALA A 282 6.62 21.89 14.18
CA ALA A 282 6.24 21.50 12.82
C ALA A 282 5.33 22.54 12.17
N THR A 283 5.55 22.81 10.88
CA THR A 283 4.72 23.69 10.07
C THR A 283 3.90 22.90 9.05
N PRO A 284 2.61 23.23 8.87
CA PRO A 284 1.80 22.55 7.86
C PRO A 284 2.26 22.90 6.44
N LEU A 285 2.27 21.89 5.57
CA LEU A 285 2.63 22.01 4.16
C LEU A 285 1.40 22.01 3.24
N THR A 286 0.30 21.43 3.68
CA THR A 286 -0.91 21.27 2.85
C THR A 286 -2.17 21.65 3.63
N ASP A 287 -3.27 21.83 2.89
CA ASP A 287 -4.61 21.70 3.46
C ASP A 287 -4.89 20.24 3.84
N VAL A 288 -6.06 19.97 4.39
CA VAL A 288 -6.52 18.62 4.66
C VAL A 288 -7.05 17.98 3.37
N HIS A 289 -6.47 16.86 3.00
CA HIS A 289 -6.95 16.05 1.88
C HIS A 289 -7.86 14.93 2.39
N SER A 290 -9.03 14.75 1.79
CA SER A 290 -9.95 13.68 2.13
C SER A 290 -10.11 12.68 0.98
N MET A 291 -10.30 11.40 1.32
CA MET A 291 -10.56 10.34 0.35
C MET A 291 -11.60 9.37 0.90
N ALA A 292 -12.64 9.11 0.11
CA ALA A 292 -13.76 8.23 0.44
C ALA A 292 -14.08 7.30 -0.76
N GLY A 293 -15.04 6.39 -0.57
CA GLY A 293 -15.47 5.44 -1.61
C GLY A 293 -14.34 4.49 -2.01
N LEU A 294 -13.62 4.00 -1.02
CA LEU A 294 -12.50 3.09 -1.19
C LEU A 294 -13.01 1.65 -1.22
N LEU A 295 -12.47 0.87 -2.15
CA LEU A 295 -12.93 -0.49 -2.39
C LEU A 295 -11.75 -1.46 -2.34
N ASN A 296 -11.92 -2.55 -1.62
CA ASN A 296 -11.15 -3.77 -1.86
C ASN A 296 -11.66 -4.38 -3.16
N ARG A 297 -10.75 -4.70 -4.08
CA ARG A 297 -11.12 -5.22 -5.39
C ARG A 297 -10.17 -6.33 -5.81
N LYS A 298 -10.77 -7.42 -6.28
CA LYS A 298 -10.03 -8.56 -6.83
C LYS A 298 -10.56 -8.86 -8.22
N ARG A 299 -9.65 -8.93 -9.18
CA ARG A 299 -9.87 -9.39 -10.56
C ARG A 299 -9.03 -10.63 -10.85
N THR A 300 -9.40 -11.37 -11.86
CA THR A 300 -8.64 -12.53 -12.32
C THR A 300 -8.75 -12.69 -13.84
N LEU A 301 -7.73 -13.30 -14.44
CA LEU A 301 -7.72 -13.73 -15.83
C LEU A 301 -7.79 -15.28 -15.93
N LYS A 302 -8.31 -15.94 -14.89
CA LYS A 302 -8.58 -17.38 -14.87
C LYS A 302 -10.08 -17.64 -14.73
N LYS A 303 -10.56 -18.67 -15.44
CA LYS A 303 -11.91 -19.25 -15.27
C LYS A 303 -11.73 -20.67 -14.76
N GLY A 304 -11.96 -20.89 -13.46
CA GLY A 304 -11.46 -22.07 -12.78
C GLY A 304 -9.93 -22.06 -12.74
N ASP A 305 -9.30 -23.12 -13.22
CA ASP A 305 -7.83 -23.24 -13.27
C ASP A 305 -7.23 -22.78 -14.62
N GLU A 306 -8.06 -22.50 -15.63
CA GLU A 306 -7.63 -22.16 -16.98
C GLU A 306 -7.48 -20.65 -17.19
N VAL A 307 -6.37 -20.24 -17.81
CA VAL A 307 -6.13 -18.85 -18.23
C VAL A 307 -7.04 -18.52 -19.42
N VAL A 308 -7.70 -17.35 -19.38
CA VAL A 308 -8.66 -16.95 -20.43
C VAL A 308 -8.02 -16.14 -21.57
N VAL A 309 -6.78 -15.69 -21.40
CA VAL A 309 -6.07 -14.84 -22.37
C VAL A 309 -4.56 -14.97 -22.23
N ASP A 310 -3.87 -15.04 -23.37
CA ASP A 310 -2.41 -15.02 -23.48
C ASP A 310 -1.89 -13.61 -23.85
N GLY A 311 -0.61 -13.36 -23.53
CA GLY A 311 0.07 -12.12 -23.90
C GLY A 311 -0.50 -10.87 -23.24
N PHE A 312 -1.28 -11.04 -22.17
CA PHE A 312 -1.89 -9.94 -21.42
C PHE A 312 -1.90 -10.22 -19.91
N HIS A 313 -1.38 -9.27 -19.12
CA HIS A 313 -1.41 -9.36 -17.68
C HIS A 313 -2.04 -8.11 -17.05
N MET A 314 -2.70 -8.26 -15.92
CA MET A 314 -3.09 -7.17 -15.04
C MET A 314 -2.24 -7.25 -13.79
N ILE A 315 -1.76 -6.11 -13.28
CA ILE A 315 -0.91 -6.05 -12.08
C ILE A 315 -1.22 -4.82 -11.20
N GLY A 316 -0.78 -4.88 -9.96
CA GLY A 316 -1.04 -3.84 -8.96
C GLY A 316 -2.54 -3.69 -8.73
N ASP A 317 -2.99 -2.45 -8.50
CA ASP A 317 -4.42 -2.14 -8.26
C ASP A 317 -5.33 -2.47 -9.47
N ALA A 318 -4.75 -2.69 -10.66
CA ALA A 318 -5.52 -3.15 -11.81
C ALA A 318 -5.96 -4.62 -11.64
N LEU A 319 -5.23 -5.41 -10.86
CA LEU A 319 -5.54 -6.79 -10.53
C LEU A 319 -6.13 -6.92 -9.13
N ILE A 320 -5.37 -6.48 -8.11
CA ILE A 320 -5.77 -6.54 -6.70
C ILE A 320 -5.55 -5.17 -6.05
N CYS A 321 -6.63 -4.55 -5.59
CA CYS A 321 -6.63 -3.31 -4.84
C CYS A 321 -7.13 -3.58 -3.43
N THR A 322 -6.43 -3.08 -2.41
CA THR A 322 -6.79 -3.23 -1.00
C THR A 322 -7.03 -1.88 -0.36
N ASN A 323 -7.69 -1.88 0.80
CA ASN A 323 -7.85 -0.71 1.63
C ASN A 323 -6.50 -0.02 1.87
N PRO A 324 -6.36 1.26 1.48
CA PRO A 324 -5.10 2.01 1.65
C PRO A 324 -4.69 2.19 3.11
N LEU A 325 -5.58 1.99 4.09
CA LEU A 325 -5.30 2.10 5.54
C LEU A 325 -4.07 1.28 5.95
N TYR A 326 -3.84 0.16 5.27
CA TYR A 326 -2.73 -0.73 5.59
C TYR A 326 -1.40 -0.33 4.93
N GLY A 327 -1.37 0.73 4.12
CA GLY A 327 -0.16 1.24 3.47
C GLY A 327 0.52 0.30 2.47
N ARG A 328 -0.15 -0.76 2.01
CA ARG A 328 0.47 -1.86 1.25
C ARG A 328 0.59 -1.62 -0.25
N GLY A 329 -0.22 -0.73 -0.84
CA GLY A 329 -0.42 -0.64 -2.29
C GLY A 329 0.84 -0.44 -3.13
N CYS A 330 1.78 0.40 -2.70
CA CYS A 330 3.05 0.58 -3.41
C CYS A 330 3.91 -0.68 -3.37
N SER A 331 4.00 -1.29 -2.18
CA SER A 331 4.83 -2.47 -1.95
C SER A 331 4.28 -3.71 -2.64
N THR A 332 2.97 -3.94 -2.61
CA THR A 332 2.34 -5.05 -3.34
C THR A 332 2.37 -4.85 -4.84
N GLY A 333 2.23 -3.62 -5.33
CA GLY A 333 2.34 -3.31 -6.76
C GLY A 333 3.76 -3.56 -7.30
N PHE A 334 4.77 -3.15 -6.53
CA PHE A 334 6.18 -3.43 -6.87
C PHE A 334 6.49 -4.94 -6.80
N TRP A 335 5.98 -5.62 -5.77
CA TRP A 335 6.14 -7.07 -5.63
C TRP A 335 5.47 -7.84 -6.77
N GLN A 336 4.26 -7.46 -7.20
CA GLN A 336 3.60 -8.06 -8.37
C GLN A 336 4.41 -7.87 -9.67
N ALA A 337 5.04 -6.70 -9.86
CA ALA A 337 5.93 -6.46 -10.99
C ALA A 337 7.14 -7.41 -10.98
N HIS A 338 7.74 -7.61 -9.80
CA HIS A 338 8.84 -8.55 -9.61
C HIS A 338 8.41 -10.02 -9.86
N LEU A 339 7.24 -10.44 -9.35
CA LEU A 339 6.69 -11.78 -9.58
C LEU A 339 6.41 -12.02 -11.07
N LEU A 340 5.87 -11.04 -11.77
CA LEU A 340 5.62 -11.14 -13.22
C LEU A 340 6.92 -11.25 -14.01
N ALA A 341 7.92 -10.44 -13.67
CA ALA A 341 9.23 -10.50 -14.35
C ALA A 341 9.91 -11.87 -14.13
N ASN A 342 9.77 -12.46 -12.96
CA ASN A 342 10.26 -13.82 -12.68
C ASN A 342 9.53 -14.85 -13.56
N ALA A 343 8.21 -14.80 -13.64
CA ALA A 343 7.43 -15.71 -14.50
C ALA A 343 7.81 -15.58 -15.98
N ILE A 344 8.01 -14.35 -16.47
CA ILE A 344 8.47 -14.09 -17.85
C ILE A 344 9.87 -14.67 -18.08
N ARG A 345 10.80 -14.45 -17.17
CA ARG A 345 12.17 -14.97 -17.27
C ARG A 345 12.19 -16.51 -17.27
N ASP A 346 11.42 -17.12 -16.38
CA ASP A 346 11.47 -18.56 -16.14
C ASP A 346 10.77 -19.37 -17.25
N HIS A 347 9.80 -18.77 -17.96
CA HIS A 347 9.03 -19.42 -19.05
C HIS A 347 9.33 -18.90 -20.46
N GLY A 348 10.20 -17.89 -20.60
CA GLY A 348 10.72 -17.43 -21.91
C GLY A 348 9.60 -16.98 -22.86
N THR A 349 9.38 -17.72 -23.96
CA THR A 349 8.37 -17.38 -24.99
C THR A 349 7.02 -18.05 -24.79
N ASP A 350 6.88 -18.91 -23.79
CA ASP A 350 5.62 -19.59 -23.45
C ASP A 350 4.70 -18.65 -22.64
N THR A 351 3.88 -17.89 -23.34
CA THR A 351 3.01 -16.87 -22.74
C THR A 351 1.89 -17.47 -21.87
N THR A 352 1.44 -18.70 -22.14
CA THR A 352 0.48 -19.40 -21.28
C THR A 352 1.12 -19.77 -19.96
N ALA A 353 2.29 -20.42 -19.99
CA ALA A 353 3.03 -20.77 -18.77
C ALA A 353 3.43 -19.55 -17.95
N GLN A 354 3.79 -18.41 -18.58
CA GLN A 354 4.01 -17.14 -17.89
C GLN A 354 2.77 -16.70 -17.10
N SER A 355 1.59 -16.73 -17.76
CA SER A 355 0.33 -16.30 -17.14
C SER A 355 -0.07 -17.21 -15.98
N GLU A 356 0.04 -18.54 -16.15
CA GLU A 356 -0.25 -19.52 -15.09
C GLU A 356 0.68 -19.34 -13.89
N SER A 357 1.98 -19.24 -14.13
CA SER A 357 3.01 -19.07 -13.08
C SER A 357 2.83 -17.75 -12.32
N PHE A 358 2.58 -16.64 -13.04
CA PHE A 358 2.34 -15.36 -12.43
C PHE A 358 1.07 -15.35 -11.55
N LEU A 359 -0.06 -15.85 -12.09
CA LEU A 359 -1.32 -15.86 -11.35
C LEU A 359 -1.24 -16.78 -10.12
N LEU A 360 -0.56 -17.92 -10.24
CA LEU A 360 -0.28 -18.79 -9.08
C LEU A 360 0.57 -18.05 -8.02
N SER A 361 1.59 -17.31 -8.45
CA SER A 361 2.41 -16.50 -7.53
C SER A 361 1.59 -15.40 -6.84
N VAL A 362 0.64 -14.78 -7.56
CA VAL A 362 -0.29 -13.80 -6.97
C VAL A 362 -1.21 -14.46 -5.95
N GLU A 363 -1.75 -15.64 -6.26
CA GLU A 363 -2.59 -16.41 -5.34
C GLU A 363 -1.87 -16.75 -4.04
N GLN A 364 -0.60 -17.15 -4.14
CA GLN A 364 0.21 -17.54 -2.98
C GLN A 364 0.75 -16.36 -2.17
N ASN A 365 1.11 -15.26 -2.82
CA ASN A 365 1.87 -14.18 -2.17
C ASN A 365 1.06 -12.88 -1.96
N ILE A 366 0.06 -12.59 -2.77
CA ILE A 366 -0.69 -11.33 -2.72
C ILE A 366 -2.11 -11.52 -2.18
N LEU A 367 -2.76 -12.60 -2.57
CA LEU A 367 -4.16 -12.85 -2.20
C LEU A 367 -4.37 -13.00 -0.68
N PRO A 368 -3.46 -13.58 0.12
CA PRO A 368 -3.61 -13.61 1.58
C PRO A 368 -3.75 -12.22 2.20
N TRP A 369 -3.05 -11.23 1.65
CA TRP A 369 -3.12 -9.84 2.11
C TRP A 369 -4.42 -9.15 1.72
N TYR A 370 -4.96 -9.47 0.56
CA TYR A 370 -6.30 -9.03 0.15
C TYR A 370 -7.35 -9.58 1.11
N GLN A 371 -7.30 -10.88 1.41
CA GLN A 371 -8.25 -11.52 2.31
C GLN A 371 -8.14 -10.93 3.72
N ALA A 372 -6.94 -10.78 4.25
CA ALA A 372 -6.72 -10.14 5.55
C ALA A 372 -7.28 -8.70 5.62
N SER A 373 -7.19 -7.94 4.52
CA SER A 373 -7.78 -6.60 4.43
C SER A 373 -9.31 -6.65 4.47
N VAL A 374 -9.93 -7.52 3.67
CA VAL A 374 -11.39 -7.71 3.63
C VAL A 374 -11.93 -8.14 5.00
N ASP A 375 -11.29 -9.12 5.64
CA ASP A 375 -11.72 -9.65 6.93
C ASP A 375 -11.61 -8.58 8.03
N SER A 376 -10.53 -7.78 8.01
CA SER A 376 -10.36 -6.68 8.97
C SER A 376 -11.39 -5.56 8.76
N ASP A 377 -11.71 -5.21 7.49
CA ASP A 377 -12.70 -4.18 7.18
C ASP A 377 -14.11 -4.63 7.58
N ARG A 378 -14.48 -5.90 7.30
CA ARG A 378 -15.74 -6.51 7.74
C ARG A 378 -15.85 -6.51 9.26
N GLY A 379 -14.80 -6.92 9.97
CA GLY A 379 -14.77 -6.92 11.43
C GLY A 379 -14.90 -5.53 12.03
N SER A 380 -14.24 -4.51 11.44
CA SER A 380 -14.35 -3.12 11.90
C SER A 380 -15.77 -2.56 11.69
N ARG A 381 -16.42 -2.92 10.58
CA ARG A 381 -17.79 -2.50 10.26
C ARG A 381 -18.79 -3.16 11.21
N ALA A 382 -18.72 -4.48 11.39
CA ALA A 382 -19.60 -5.20 12.33
C ALA A 382 -19.49 -4.62 13.75
N ALA A 383 -18.28 -4.26 14.19
CA ALA A 383 -18.06 -3.59 15.46
C ALA A 383 -18.75 -2.22 15.54
N SER A 384 -18.66 -1.43 14.48
CA SER A 384 -19.29 -0.09 14.41
C SER A 384 -20.82 -0.18 14.43
N ASP A 385 -21.39 -1.21 13.78
CA ASP A 385 -22.83 -1.41 13.66
C ASP A 385 -23.43 -2.16 14.87
N GLY A 386 -22.60 -2.63 15.82
CA GLY A 386 -23.03 -3.39 16.99
C GLY A 386 -23.51 -4.81 16.65
N GLU A 387 -23.08 -5.35 15.51
CA GLU A 387 -23.45 -6.68 14.99
C GLU A 387 -22.45 -7.77 15.35
N ASP A 388 -21.63 -7.55 16.38
CA ASP A 388 -20.59 -8.50 16.77
C ASP A 388 -21.15 -9.76 17.43
N ASP A 389 -20.72 -10.91 16.95
CA ASP A 389 -20.88 -12.17 17.66
C ASP A 389 -19.76 -12.39 18.71
N GLU A 390 -19.95 -13.39 19.56
CA GLU A 390 -18.98 -13.74 20.62
C GLU A 390 -17.58 -14.06 20.06
N ILE A 391 -17.52 -14.63 18.87
CA ILE A 391 -16.25 -14.99 18.19
C ILE A 391 -15.52 -13.72 17.73
N ALA A 392 -16.24 -12.76 17.16
CA ALA A 392 -15.68 -11.48 16.74
C ALA A 392 -15.16 -10.67 17.92
N ILE A 393 -15.92 -10.63 19.03
CA ILE A 393 -15.52 -10.00 20.28
C ILE A 393 -14.25 -10.66 20.83
N MET A 394 -14.20 -12.00 20.88
CA MET A 394 -13.03 -12.72 21.34
C MET A 394 -11.79 -12.47 20.44
N LYS A 395 -11.93 -12.51 19.12
CA LYS A 395 -10.83 -12.22 18.19
C LYS A 395 -10.27 -10.81 18.41
N ARG A 396 -11.12 -9.80 18.59
CA ARG A 396 -10.66 -8.45 18.90
C ARG A 396 -9.96 -8.35 20.25
N SER A 397 -10.47 -9.04 21.27
CA SER A 397 -9.79 -9.12 22.57
C SER A 397 -8.42 -9.78 22.44
N ILE A 398 -8.26 -10.86 21.66
CA ILE A 398 -6.96 -11.49 21.42
C ILE A 398 -6.02 -10.52 20.70
N LEU A 399 -6.50 -9.77 19.71
CA LEU A 399 -5.70 -8.76 19.02
C LEU A 399 -5.25 -7.64 19.99
N LYS A 400 -6.20 -7.03 20.70
CA LYS A 400 -5.95 -5.88 21.57
C LYS A 400 -5.20 -6.25 22.84
N ASP A 401 -5.63 -7.32 23.51
CA ASP A 401 -5.17 -7.68 24.87
C ASP A 401 -4.14 -8.81 24.85
N GLY A 402 -3.94 -9.47 23.72
CA GLY A 402 -2.95 -10.53 23.50
C GLY A 402 -1.82 -10.09 22.57
N LEU A 403 -2.11 -9.95 21.26
CA LEU A 403 -1.09 -9.67 20.25
C LEU A 403 -0.35 -8.35 20.51
N ILE A 404 -1.06 -7.24 20.64
CA ILE A 404 -0.41 -5.93 20.78
C ILE A 404 0.49 -5.86 22.03
N PRO A 405 0.06 -6.29 23.22
CA PRO A 405 0.98 -6.35 24.36
C PRO A 405 2.09 -7.39 24.21
N ALA A 406 1.85 -8.53 23.53
CA ALA A 406 2.88 -9.54 23.29
C ALA A 406 4.01 -9.03 22.38
N THR A 407 3.72 -8.12 21.43
CA THR A 407 4.78 -7.47 20.62
C THR A 407 5.75 -6.62 21.45
N ARG A 408 5.42 -6.34 22.70
CA ARG A 408 6.26 -5.54 23.62
C ARG A 408 6.96 -6.38 24.68
N SER A 409 6.60 -7.65 24.82
CA SER A 409 7.14 -8.54 25.85
C SER A 409 7.81 -9.79 25.29
N SER A 410 7.56 -10.15 24.03
CA SER A 410 8.12 -11.35 23.41
C SER A 410 8.77 -11.04 22.07
N ALA A 411 10.06 -11.29 21.95
CA ALA A 411 10.85 -11.04 20.75
C ALA A 411 10.38 -11.84 19.53
N ILE A 412 9.92 -13.07 19.73
CA ILE A 412 9.39 -13.89 18.63
C ILE A 412 8.06 -13.33 18.09
N VAL A 413 7.19 -12.83 18.97
CA VAL A 413 5.93 -12.20 18.57
C VAL A 413 6.21 -10.87 17.87
N TRP A 414 7.12 -10.05 18.41
CA TRP A 414 7.51 -8.79 17.79
C TRP A 414 8.04 -9.01 16.36
N ARG A 415 8.97 -9.95 16.16
CA ARG A 415 9.51 -10.29 14.83
C ARG A 415 8.45 -10.82 13.88
N GLY A 416 7.59 -11.73 14.35
CA GLY A 416 6.47 -12.25 13.56
C GLY A 416 5.55 -11.13 13.10
N PHE A 417 5.19 -10.22 14.01
CA PHE A 417 4.36 -9.07 13.72
C PHE A 417 5.04 -8.09 12.74
N MET A 418 6.33 -7.76 12.94
CA MET A 418 7.09 -6.88 12.04
C MET A 418 7.26 -7.50 10.65
N LYS A 419 7.54 -8.79 10.55
CA LYS A 419 7.60 -9.51 9.26
C LYS A 419 6.24 -9.45 8.54
N MET A 420 5.16 -9.72 9.24
CA MET A 420 3.81 -9.61 8.70
C MET A 420 3.52 -8.18 8.24
N MET A 421 3.69 -7.17 9.08
CA MET A 421 3.39 -5.77 8.73
C MET A 421 4.19 -5.28 7.52
N ASN A 422 5.39 -5.83 7.29
CA ASN A 422 6.28 -5.46 6.20
C ASN A 422 6.21 -6.39 4.97
N LEU A 423 5.18 -7.23 4.87
CA LEU A 423 4.97 -8.18 3.76
C LEU A 423 6.11 -9.20 3.60
N LEU A 424 6.86 -9.46 4.64
CA LEU A 424 8.01 -10.39 4.63
C LEU A 424 7.61 -11.83 5.01
N ALA A 425 6.48 -11.98 5.69
CA ALA A 425 5.87 -13.27 6.01
C ALA A 425 4.35 -13.18 5.78
N ASP A 426 3.74 -14.31 5.44
CA ASP A 426 2.28 -14.44 5.27
C ASP A 426 1.54 -14.07 6.58
N PRO A 427 0.31 -13.53 6.52
CA PRO A 427 -0.48 -13.23 7.73
C PRO A 427 -0.65 -14.40 8.70
N SER A 428 -0.58 -15.64 8.22
CA SER A 428 -0.66 -16.84 9.05
C SER A 428 0.51 -17.03 10.01
N ILE A 429 1.62 -16.30 9.86
CA ILE A 429 2.78 -16.36 10.77
C ILE A 429 2.38 -16.16 12.23
N LEU A 430 1.37 -15.33 12.50
CA LEU A 430 0.87 -15.10 13.86
C LEU A 430 0.12 -16.32 14.45
N THR A 431 -0.20 -17.30 13.62
CA THR A 431 -0.84 -18.56 14.03
C THR A 431 0.15 -19.72 14.17
N GLU A 432 1.44 -19.49 13.90
CA GLU A 432 2.47 -20.48 14.15
C GLU A 432 2.49 -20.86 15.64
N PRO A 433 2.70 -22.15 15.97
CA PRO A 433 2.49 -22.65 17.34
C PRO A 433 3.23 -21.87 18.42
N GLU A 434 4.49 -21.51 18.20
CA GLU A 434 5.31 -20.78 19.18
C GLU A 434 4.83 -19.34 19.36
N ILE A 435 4.53 -18.63 18.27
CA ILE A 435 4.05 -17.25 18.29
C ILE A 435 2.65 -17.20 18.92
N SER A 436 1.77 -18.09 18.47
CA SER A 436 0.39 -18.18 18.97
C SER A 436 0.35 -18.52 20.47
N ALA A 437 1.23 -19.41 20.95
CA ALA A 437 1.31 -19.76 22.37
C ALA A 437 1.68 -18.54 23.23
N GLU A 438 2.65 -17.72 22.81
CA GLU A 438 3.02 -16.49 23.54
C GLU A 438 1.91 -15.45 23.52
N ILE A 439 1.23 -15.27 22.37
CA ILE A 439 0.05 -14.37 22.26
C ILE A 439 -1.03 -14.82 23.24
N MET A 440 -1.37 -16.12 23.27
CA MET A 440 -2.43 -16.66 24.12
C MET A 440 -2.07 -16.61 25.61
N LYS A 441 -0.80 -16.82 25.97
CA LYS A 441 -0.27 -16.65 27.32
C LYS A 441 -0.47 -15.20 27.80
N VAL A 442 -0.07 -14.22 26.99
CA VAL A 442 -0.26 -12.80 27.30
C VAL A 442 -1.75 -12.45 27.39
N TRP A 443 -2.59 -12.99 26.52
CA TRP A 443 -4.05 -12.78 26.56
C TRP A 443 -4.71 -13.40 27.80
N ALA A 444 -4.23 -14.58 28.25
CA ALA A 444 -4.75 -15.21 29.46
C ALA A 444 -4.54 -14.35 30.71
N ASP A 445 -3.42 -13.64 30.79
CA ASP A 445 -3.03 -12.78 31.91
C ASP A 445 -3.62 -11.35 31.86
N ARG A 446 -4.48 -11.03 30.85
CA ARG A 446 -5.00 -9.66 30.61
C ARG A 446 -5.67 -9.02 31.81
N GLY A 447 -6.33 -9.83 32.65
CA GLY A 447 -7.04 -9.34 33.85
C GLY A 447 -6.12 -8.98 35.03
N GLN A 448 -4.83 -9.37 34.97
CA GLN A 448 -3.84 -9.13 36.02
C GLN A 448 -2.81 -8.03 35.66
N ARG A 449 -2.82 -7.57 34.40
CA ARG A 449 -1.90 -6.53 33.93
C ARG A 449 -2.40 -5.15 34.25
N VAL A 450 -1.46 -4.23 34.48
CA VAL A 450 -1.76 -2.80 34.52
C VAL A 450 -2.32 -2.40 33.15
N PRO A 451 -3.47 -1.73 33.06
CA PRO A 451 -4.00 -1.28 31.79
C PRO A 451 -2.96 -0.43 31.04
N GLU A 452 -2.83 -0.67 29.74
CA GLU A 452 -2.03 0.19 28.88
C GLU A 452 -2.58 1.62 28.92
N PRO A 453 -1.70 2.64 28.85
CA PRO A 453 -2.16 4.03 28.72
C PRO A 453 -3.11 4.17 27.53
N SER A 454 -4.14 5.00 27.67
CA SER A 454 -5.04 5.28 26.55
C SER A 454 -4.26 5.86 25.37
N LEU A 455 -4.54 5.38 24.16
CA LEU A 455 -3.96 5.90 22.92
C LEU A 455 -4.49 7.30 22.56
N GLY A 456 -5.57 7.73 23.21
CA GLY A 456 -6.23 9.00 23.00
C GLY A 456 -7.55 9.08 23.76
N PRO A 457 -8.36 10.14 23.56
CA PRO A 457 -9.62 10.35 24.24
C PRO A 457 -10.67 9.31 23.81
N THR A 458 -11.64 9.08 24.70
CA THR A 458 -12.88 8.39 24.35
C THR A 458 -13.67 9.18 23.31
N ARG A 459 -14.66 8.54 22.68
CA ARG A 459 -15.52 9.22 21.70
C ARG A 459 -16.23 10.44 22.28
N GLU A 460 -16.75 10.34 23.52
CA GLU A 460 -17.42 11.44 24.21
C GLU A 460 -16.47 12.60 24.52
N GLU A 461 -15.29 12.30 25.07
CA GLU A 461 -14.24 13.32 25.33
C GLU A 461 -13.79 14.01 24.05
N MET A 462 -13.64 13.28 22.93
CA MET A 462 -13.32 13.87 21.65
C MET A 462 -14.42 14.80 21.16
N MET A 463 -15.68 14.39 21.23
CA MET A 463 -16.82 15.23 20.83
C MET A 463 -16.90 16.51 21.65
N ASP A 464 -16.70 16.40 22.97
CA ASP A 464 -16.67 17.57 23.87
C ASP A 464 -15.52 18.51 23.54
N HIS A 465 -14.32 17.96 23.29
CA HIS A 465 -13.14 18.72 22.87
C HIS A 465 -13.38 19.48 21.56
N LEU A 466 -14.01 18.84 20.59
CA LEU A 466 -14.35 19.41 19.28
C LEU A 466 -15.63 20.28 19.31
N LYS A 467 -16.33 20.36 20.45
CA LYS A 467 -17.62 21.06 20.60
C LYS A 467 -18.69 20.61 19.59
N ILE A 468 -18.64 19.33 19.25
CA ILE A 468 -19.64 18.70 18.37
C ILE A 468 -20.83 18.25 19.22
N THR A 469 -22.01 18.79 18.97
CA THR A 469 -23.25 18.30 19.56
C THR A 469 -23.65 16.99 18.92
N HIS A 470 -24.21 16.07 19.73
CA HIS A 470 -24.75 14.81 19.21
C HIS A 470 -25.72 15.09 18.05
N VAL A 471 -25.35 14.63 16.84
CA VAL A 471 -26.31 14.54 15.73
C VAL A 471 -27.07 13.25 15.98
N ALA A 472 -28.35 13.39 16.36
CA ALA A 472 -29.28 12.28 16.59
C ALA A 472 -29.57 11.51 15.28
#